data_604978c06c8de7b1745790e225e1e993
#
_entry.id   604978c06c8de7b1745790e225e1e993
#
_cell.length_a   1.000
_cell.length_b   1.000
_cell.length_c   1.000
_cell.angle_alpha   90.00
_cell.angle_beta   90.00
_cell.angle_gamma   90.00
#
_symmetry.space_group_name_H-M   'P 1'
#
loop_
_entity.id
_entity.type
_entity.pdbx_description
1 polymer ?
#
loop_
_entity_poly.entity_id
_entity_poly.type
_entity_poly.pdbx_seq_one_letter_code
_entity_poly.pdbx_strand_id
1 'polypeptide(L)'
;MKNSELSHIQPSPLSTERIFDCYLFINPIGKQCYHCEQEVMKFIERTPYKVHVHFIPFHNFKSVTQYMKNNHLNDKNIDLRNEIYTKIYDASLSYKTALLQGKKLGRAFLMELQTQLHLLHKEYTPELLQEIIQIIGLDEKMFYEDKASKLVHQEYEKDQQIAQEMMVEMNPSLVIFDNLNQQYGVILHQNITAEMIEHVCDNLHHDLDKCPKKTHRHQSCCVIQMVH
;
A
#
# COMPACT_ATOMS: atom_id res chain seq x y z
N MET A 1 -22.60 44.60 -47.57
CA MET A 1 -22.07 43.23 -47.55
C MET A 1 -20.86 43.19 -46.63
N LYS A 2 -21.02 42.70 -45.40
CA LYS A 2 -19.92 42.49 -44.46
C LYS A 2 -19.96 41.00 -44.08
N ASN A 3 -18.96 40.28 -44.55
CA ASN A 3 -18.75 38.87 -44.19
C ASN A 3 -18.29 38.81 -42.77
N SER A 4 -19.02 38.14 -41.90
CA SER A 4 -18.62 37.76 -40.58
C SER A 4 -17.80 36.47 -40.67
N GLU A 5 -16.49 36.58 -40.42
CA GLU A 5 -15.62 35.44 -40.21
C GLU A 5 -16.00 34.76 -38.88
N LEU A 6 -16.59 33.59 -38.97
CA LEU A 6 -16.73 32.67 -37.87
C LEU A 6 -15.35 32.06 -37.59
N SER A 7 -14.66 32.59 -36.59
CA SER A 7 -13.45 31.97 -36.06
C SER A 7 -13.79 30.59 -35.50
N HIS A 8 -13.28 29.54 -36.14
CA HIS A 8 -13.28 28.17 -35.62
C HIS A 8 -12.42 28.16 -34.36
N ILE A 9 -13.08 28.19 -33.19
CA ILE A 9 -12.46 27.82 -31.95
C ILE A 9 -12.25 26.27 -32.01
N GLN A 10 -11.04 25.88 -32.34
CA GLN A 10 -10.66 24.48 -32.15
C GLN A 10 -10.65 24.20 -30.63
N PRO A 11 -11.36 23.15 -30.17
CA PRO A 11 -11.22 22.76 -28.78
C PRO A 11 -9.77 22.35 -28.56
N SER A 12 -9.10 22.99 -27.60
CA SER A 12 -7.78 22.57 -27.14
C SER A 12 -7.88 21.09 -26.73
N PRO A 13 -6.94 20.22 -27.13
CA PRO A 13 -6.94 18.84 -26.63
C PRO A 13 -6.91 18.91 -25.11
N LEU A 14 -7.92 18.34 -24.46
CA LEU A 14 -7.91 18.06 -23.04
C LEU A 14 -6.61 17.28 -22.78
N SER A 15 -5.60 17.94 -22.24
CA SER A 15 -4.42 17.24 -21.73
C SER A 15 -4.90 16.37 -20.60
N THR A 16 -5.06 15.08 -20.88
CA THR A 16 -5.43 14.11 -19.86
C THR A 16 -4.25 14.04 -18.90
N GLU A 17 -4.41 14.65 -17.73
CA GLU A 17 -3.38 14.63 -16.68
C GLU A 17 -3.08 13.17 -16.35
N ARG A 18 -1.81 12.81 -16.36
CA ARG A 18 -1.39 11.45 -16.06
C ARG A 18 -1.43 11.23 -14.55
N ILE A 19 -2.18 10.23 -14.12
CA ILE A 19 -2.44 9.92 -12.72
C ILE A 19 -2.07 8.46 -12.48
N PHE A 20 -1.30 8.22 -11.43
CA PHE A 20 -0.98 6.87 -10.99
C PHE A 20 -1.76 6.49 -9.74
N ASP A 21 -2.41 5.34 -9.76
CA ASP A 21 -3.01 4.70 -8.60
C ASP A 21 -2.05 3.63 -8.06
N CYS A 22 -1.52 3.87 -6.86
CA CYS A 22 -0.52 3.05 -6.20
C CYS A 22 -1.15 2.33 -5.00
N TYR A 23 -1.18 1.00 -5.03
CA TYR A 23 -1.69 0.15 -3.96
C TYR A 23 -0.51 -0.53 -3.26
N LEU A 24 -0.16 -0.05 -2.08
CA LEU A 24 0.92 -0.59 -1.28
C LEU A 24 0.38 -1.56 -0.23
N PHE A 25 0.65 -2.85 -0.43
CA PHE A 25 0.26 -3.92 0.48
C PHE A 25 1.31 -4.09 1.57
N ILE A 26 0.89 -3.93 2.82
CA ILE A 26 1.78 -3.82 3.97
C ILE A 26 1.42 -4.78 5.11
N ASN A 27 2.44 -5.09 5.90
CA ASN A 27 2.30 -5.53 7.27
C ASN A 27 2.58 -4.32 8.18
N PRO A 28 1.58 -3.83 8.96
CA PRO A 28 1.75 -2.62 9.79
C PRO A 28 2.90 -2.69 10.80
N ILE A 29 3.28 -3.90 11.23
CA ILE A 29 4.41 -4.11 12.15
C ILE A 29 5.68 -4.60 11.44
N GLY A 30 5.72 -4.53 10.10
CA GLY A 30 6.82 -5.07 9.30
C GLY A 30 7.90 -4.03 8.99
N LYS A 31 9.15 -4.25 9.40
CA LYS A 31 10.27 -3.34 9.14
C LYS A 31 10.49 -3.09 7.63
N GLN A 32 10.36 -4.11 6.79
CA GLN A 32 10.52 -3.96 5.34
C GLN A 32 9.38 -3.11 4.74
N CYS A 33 8.14 -3.24 5.28
CA CYS A 33 7.02 -2.40 4.88
C CYS A 33 7.28 -0.94 5.24
N TYR A 34 7.75 -0.67 6.46
CA TYR A 34 8.15 0.68 6.87
C TYR A 34 9.15 1.32 5.90
N HIS A 35 10.22 0.60 5.52
CA HIS A 35 11.18 1.12 4.53
C HIS A 35 10.55 1.37 3.17
N CYS A 36 9.71 0.46 2.71
CA CYS A 36 9.00 0.63 1.43
C CYS A 36 8.06 1.84 1.45
N GLU A 37 7.37 2.07 2.55
CA GLU A 37 6.49 3.25 2.72
C GLU A 37 7.30 4.56 2.64
N GLN A 38 8.49 4.61 3.26
CA GLN A 38 9.39 5.77 3.15
C GLN A 38 9.83 6.01 1.68
N GLU A 39 10.14 4.96 0.94
CA GLU A 39 10.51 5.07 -0.48
C GLU A 39 9.35 5.55 -1.36
N VAL A 40 8.13 5.05 -1.12
CA VAL A 40 6.92 5.54 -1.79
C VAL A 40 6.69 7.03 -1.50
N MET A 41 6.87 7.46 -0.25
CA MET A 41 6.72 8.87 0.10
C MET A 41 7.79 9.75 -0.56
N LYS A 42 9.05 9.30 -0.64
CA LYS A 42 10.11 10.00 -1.39
C LYS A 42 9.77 10.13 -2.87
N PHE A 43 9.22 9.08 -3.47
CA PHE A 43 8.75 9.13 -4.86
C PHE A 43 7.67 10.21 -5.04
N ILE A 44 6.65 10.22 -4.16
CA ILE A 44 5.54 11.19 -4.23
C ILE A 44 6.04 12.64 -4.14
N GLU A 45 7.06 12.90 -3.30
CA GLU A 45 7.63 14.23 -3.13
C GLU A 45 8.42 14.74 -4.35
N ARG A 46 8.94 13.81 -5.17
CA ARG A 46 9.83 14.13 -6.30
C ARG A 46 9.13 14.09 -7.65
N THR A 47 8.09 13.25 -7.77
CA THR A 47 7.44 13.00 -9.05
C THR A 47 6.64 14.20 -9.54
N PRO A 48 6.66 14.53 -10.86
CA PRO A 48 5.79 15.52 -11.43
C PRO A 48 4.35 15.01 -11.64
N TYR A 49 4.13 13.71 -11.46
CA TYR A 49 2.83 13.07 -11.71
C TYR A 49 1.92 13.22 -10.50
N LYS A 50 0.62 13.20 -10.75
CA LYS A 50 -0.36 13.04 -9.68
C LYS A 50 -0.42 11.57 -9.27
N VAL A 51 -0.28 11.31 -7.97
CA VAL A 51 -0.25 9.95 -7.42
C VAL A 51 -1.28 9.82 -6.31
N HIS A 52 -2.13 8.80 -6.43
CA HIS A 52 -3.00 8.37 -5.35
C HIS A 52 -2.40 7.14 -4.70
N VAL A 53 -2.15 7.20 -3.41
CA VAL A 53 -1.60 6.05 -2.67
C VAL A 53 -2.61 5.48 -1.71
N HIS A 54 -2.75 4.16 -1.77
CA HIS A 54 -3.57 3.34 -0.90
C HIS A 54 -2.67 2.39 -0.12
N PHE A 55 -2.63 2.54 1.21
CA PHE A 55 -1.96 1.59 2.08
C PHE A 55 -2.96 0.52 2.48
N ILE A 56 -2.68 -0.72 2.11
CA ILE A 56 -3.59 -1.86 2.28
C ILE A 56 -2.95 -2.86 3.24
N PRO A 57 -3.43 -2.98 4.47
CA PRO A 57 -2.94 -3.99 5.38
C PRO A 57 -3.34 -5.38 4.88
N PHE A 58 -2.33 -6.22 4.73
CA PHE A 58 -2.50 -7.56 4.17
C PHE A 58 -1.62 -8.57 4.88
N HIS A 59 -2.16 -9.72 5.20
CA HIS A 59 -1.36 -10.86 5.62
C HIS A 59 -2.03 -12.20 5.29
N ASN A 60 -1.20 -13.18 5.05
CA ASN A 60 -1.57 -14.58 4.86
C ASN A 60 -0.47 -15.46 5.48
N PHE A 61 -0.66 -16.77 5.40
CA PHE A 61 0.32 -17.73 5.92
C PHE A 61 1.72 -17.51 5.33
N LYS A 62 1.83 -17.22 4.04
CA LYS A 62 3.11 -17.01 3.35
C LYS A 62 3.81 -15.72 3.81
N SER A 63 3.07 -14.61 3.93
CA SER A 63 3.62 -13.33 4.39
C SER A 63 4.04 -13.37 5.86
N VAL A 64 3.27 -14.06 6.72
CA VAL A 64 3.64 -14.28 8.13
C VAL A 64 4.91 -15.14 8.23
N THR A 65 5.02 -16.20 7.44
CA THR A 65 6.23 -17.03 7.39
C THR A 65 7.43 -16.20 6.94
N GLN A 66 7.26 -15.33 5.95
CA GLN A 66 8.32 -14.44 5.48
C GLN A 66 8.73 -13.43 6.57
N TYR A 67 7.77 -12.86 7.29
CA TYR A 67 8.02 -11.99 8.42
C TYR A 67 8.84 -12.69 9.51
N MET A 68 8.48 -13.94 9.85
CA MET A 68 9.24 -14.73 10.84
C MET A 68 10.68 -14.96 10.39
N LYS A 69 10.91 -15.33 9.14
CA LYS A 69 12.26 -15.54 8.58
C LYS A 69 13.09 -14.25 8.60
N ASN A 70 12.50 -13.13 8.20
CA ASN A 70 13.18 -11.83 8.17
C ASN A 70 13.59 -11.34 9.58
N ASN A 71 12.87 -11.79 10.61
CA ASN A 71 13.17 -11.48 12.02
C ASN A 71 13.93 -12.61 12.73
N HIS A 72 14.47 -13.61 11.99
CA HIS A 72 15.23 -14.74 12.53
C HIS A 72 14.45 -15.57 13.56
N LEU A 73 13.13 -15.62 13.45
CA LEU A 73 12.24 -16.40 14.31
C LEU A 73 12.07 -17.84 13.77
N ASN A 74 11.79 -18.76 14.67
CA ASN A 74 11.54 -20.17 14.29
C ASN A 74 10.20 -20.30 13.55
N ASP A 75 10.25 -20.34 12.23
CA ASP A 75 9.09 -20.44 11.35
C ASP A 75 8.38 -21.81 11.38
N LYS A 76 8.92 -22.79 12.11
CA LYS A 76 8.30 -24.10 12.37
C LYS A 76 7.49 -24.12 13.67
N ASN A 77 7.67 -23.13 14.55
CA ASN A 77 6.90 -23.02 15.78
C ASN A 77 5.49 -22.49 15.48
N ILE A 78 4.50 -23.36 15.59
CA ILE A 78 3.11 -23.06 15.27
C ILE A 78 2.52 -22.04 16.25
N ASP A 79 2.81 -22.17 17.54
CA ASP A 79 2.27 -21.26 18.58
C ASP A 79 2.81 -19.83 18.36
N LEU A 80 4.10 -19.70 18.14
CA LEU A 80 4.73 -18.40 17.82
C LEU A 80 4.15 -17.82 16.52
N ARG A 81 3.91 -18.64 15.50
CA ARG A 81 3.28 -18.18 14.26
C ARG A 81 1.87 -17.66 14.49
N ASN A 82 1.07 -18.36 15.29
CA ASN A 82 -0.29 -17.93 15.62
C ASN A 82 -0.27 -16.61 16.41
N GLU A 83 0.66 -16.47 17.35
CA GLU A 83 0.87 -15.22 18.08
C GLU A 83 1.19 -14.06 17.12
N ILE A 84 2.15 -14.25 16.22
CA ILE A 84 2.54 -13.25 15.23
C ILE A 84 1.38 -12.93 14.30
N TYR A 85 0.65 -13.94 13.82
CA TYR A 85 -0.54 -13.76 12.99
C TYR A 85 -1.56 -12.85 13.69
N THR A 86 -1.83 -13.14 14.96
CA THR A 86 -2.78 -12.34 15.78
C THR A 86 -2.29 -10.91 15.98
N LYS A 87 -0.98 -10.71 16.22
CA LYS A 87 -0.39 -9.35 16.35
C LYS A 87 -0.51 -8.55 15.04
N ILE A 88 -0.22 -9.15 13.90
CA ILE A 88 -0.36 -8.50 12.58
C ILE A 88 -1.81 -8.15 12.32
N TYR A 89 -2.73 -9.08 12.61
CA TYR A 89 -4.16 -8.87 12.44
C TYR A 89 -4.66 -7.72 13.31
N ASP A 90 -4.30 -7.71 14.60
CA ASP A 90 -4.70 -6.66 15.53
C ASP A 90 -4.15 -5.28 15.12
N ALA A 91 -2.90 -5.19 14.68
CA ALA A 91 -2.31 -3.97 14.16
C ALA A 91 -3.00 -3.49 12.87
N SER A 92 -3.40 -4.43 12.00
CA SER A 92 -4.15 -4.13 10.78
C SER A 92 -5.53 -3.55 11.10
N LEU A 93 -6.26 -4.16 12.02
CA LEU A 93 -7.55 -3.64 12.49
C LEU A 93 -7.39 -2.27 13.15
N SER A 94 -6.34 -2.06 13.95
CA SER A 94 -6.04 -0.77 14.59
C SER A 94 -5.82 0.34 13.56
N TYR A 95 -5.06 0.04 12.51
CA TYR A 95 -4.86 0.96 11.40
C TYR A 95 -6.18 1.26 10.65
N LYS A 96 -6.98 0.24 10.32
CA LYS A 96 -8.29 0.42 9.68
C LYS A 96 -9.23 1.26 10.55
N THR A 97 -9.21 1.05 11.87
CA THR A 97 -9.97 1.84 12.83
C THR A 97 -9.57 3.31 12.81
N ALA A 98 -8.27 3.59 12.84
CA ALA A 98 -7.77 4.96 12.76
C ALA A 98 -8.20 5.67 11.47
N LEU A 99 -8.31 4.94 10.34
CA LEU A 99 -8.82 5.46 9.07
C LEU A 99 -10.29 5.91 9.13
N LEU A 100 -11.11 5.31 9.99
CA LEU A 100 -12.51 5.72 10.17
C LEU A 100 -12.61 7.12 10.77
N GLN A 101 -11.65 7.54 11.59
CA GLN A 101 -11.56 8.90 12.11
C GLN A 101 -10.95 9.91 11.13
N GLY A 102 -10.52 9.44 9.95
CA GLY A 102 -10.04 10.27 8.85
C GLY A 102 -8.75 9.75 8.23
N LYS A 103 -8.61 9.90 6.91
CA LYS A 103 -7.45 9.41 6.14
C LYS A 103 -6.12 9.97 6.66
N LYS A 104 -6.11 11.25 7.09
CA LYS A 104 -4.91 11.90 7.64
C LYS A 104 -4.50 11.29 8.97
N LEU A 105 -5.47 11.07 9.86
CA LEU A 105 -5.24 10.46 11.18
C LEU A 105 -4.82 9.00 11.04
N GLY A 106 -5.47 8.24 10.16
CA GLY A 106 -5.07 6.86 9.89
C GLY A 106 -3.63 6.76 9.38
N ARG A 107 -3.21 7.62 8.44
CA ARG A 107 -1.83 7.65 7.98
C ARG A 107 -0.86 8.02 9.10
N ALA A 108 -1.19 9.04 9.90
CA ALA A 108 -0.36 9.44 11.03
C ALA A 108 -0.24 8.30 12.06
N PHE A 109 -1.33 7.57 12.33
CA PHE A 109 -1.31 6.40 13.19
C PHE A 109 -0.34 5.31 12.69
N LEU A 110 -0.42 4.95 11.40
CA LEU A 110 0.45 3.94 10.81
C LEU A 110 1.92 4.36 10.92
N MET A 111 2.24 5.59 10.56
CA MET A 111 3.62 6.10 10.61
C MET A 111 4.14 6.16 12.04
N GLU A 112 3.32 6.58 13.01
CA GLU A 112 3.72 6.61 14.43
C GLU A 112 3.94 5.20 14.96
N LEU A 113 3.02 4.26 14.69
CA LEU A 113 3.19 2.86 15.06
C LEU A 113 4.54 2.31 14.58
N GLN A 114 4.86 2.52 13.31
CA GLN A 114 6.10 2.03 12.72
C GLN A 114 7.34 2.73 13.29
N THR A 115 7.25 4.03 13.59
CA THR A 115 8.31 4.79 14.26
C THR A 115 8.58 4.20 15.64
N GLN A 116 7.56 3.95 16.43
CA GLN A 116 7.69 3.36 17.76
C GLN A 116 8.34 1.97 17.72
N LEU A 117 7.92 1.13 16.75
CA LEU A 117 8.43 -0.24 16.62
C LEU A 117 9.87 -0.29 16.05
N HIS A 118 10.16 0.51 15.01
CA HIS A 118 11.39 0.31 14.23
C HIS A 118 12.50 1.31 14.53
N LEU A 119 12.19 2.51 15.00
CA LEU A 119 13.19 3.49 15.43
C LEU A 119 13.38 3.51 16.95
N LEU A 120 12.30 3.40 17.71
CA LEU A 120 12.35 3.40 19.17
C LEU A 120 12.40 1.99 19.78
N HIS A 121 12.35 0.95 18.94
CA HIS A 121 12.48 -0.46 19.32
C HIS A 121 11.49 -0.91 20.41
N LYS A 122 10.29 -0.30 20.44
CA LYS A 122 9.24 -0.74 21.34
C LYS A 122 8.55 -2.02 20.80
N GLU A 123 7.95 -2.77 21.70
CA GLU A 123 7.13 -3.94 21.32
C GLU A 123 5.68 -3.50 21.06
N TYR A 124 5.00 -4.22 20.17
CA TYR A 124 3.57 -4.00 19.93
C TYR A 124 2.77 -4.57 21.10
N THR A 125 2.23 -3.68 21.93
CA THR A 125 1.41 -3.99 23.11
C THR A 125 0.17 -3.10 23.17
N PRO A 126 -0.85 -3.46 23.97
CA PRO A 126 -2.01 -2.59 24.19
C PRO A 126 -1.64 -1.20 24.76
N GLU A 127 -0.61 -1.13 25.60
CA GLU A 127 -0.14 0.13 26.18
C GLU A 127 0.49 1.03 25.12
N LEU A 128 1.29 0.45 24.21
CA LEU A 128 1.82 1.18 23.06
C LEU A 128 0.70 1.68 22.16
N LEU A 129 -0.32 0.87 21.91
CA LEU A 129 -1.47 1.27 21.12
C LEU A 129 -2.18 2.49 21.74
N GLN A 130 -2.39 2.47 23.04
CA GLN A 130 -3.00 3.59 23.79
C GLN A 130 -2.14 4.85 23.70
N GLU A 131 -0.82 4.72 23.86
CA GLU A 131 0.14 5.83 23.73
C GLU A 131 0.01 6.47 22.33
N ILE A 132 -0.03 5.67 21.26
CA ILE A 132 -0.14 6.16 19.89
C ILE A 132 -1.47 6.88 19.66
N ILE A 133 -2.58 6.33 20.16
CA ILE A 133 -3.90 6.95 20.08
C ILE A 133 -3.86 8.38 20.66
N GLN A 134 -3.21 8.54 21.82
CA GLN A 134 -3.08 9.83 22.50
C GLN A 134 -2.14 10.79 21.72
N ILE A 135 -1.00 10.30 21.24
CA ILE A 135 -0.05 11.11 20.46
C ILE A 135 -0.72 11.68 19.19
N ILE A 136 -1.49 10.85 18.50
CA ILE A 136 -2.16 11.24 17.24
C ILE A 136 -3.41 12.08 17.49
N GLY A 137 -3.97 12.03 18.70
CA GLY A 137 -5.21 12.74 19.07
C GLY A 137 -6.47 12.09 18.51
N LEU A 138 -6.46 10.75 18.40
CA LEU A 138 -7.67 9.99 18.08
C LEU A 138 -8.65 10.01 19.26
N ASP A 139 -9.95 9.94 18.97
CA ASP A 139 -10.95 9.68 20.00
C ASP A 139 -10.80 8.22 20.48
N GLU A 140 -10.28 8.05 21.68
CA GLU A 140 -9.94 6.74 22.25
C GLU A 140 -11.19 5.87 22.43
N LYS A 141 -12.30 6.45 22.91
CA LYS A 141 -13.54 5.71 23.10
C LYS A 141 -14.10 5.21 21.77
N MET A 142 -14.22 6.12 20.80
CA MET A 142 -14.66 5.78 19.45
C MET A 142 -13.73 4.74 18.80
N PHE A 143 -12.41 4.86 19.01
CA PHE A 143 -11.44 3.92 18.47
C PHE A 143 -11.71 2.49 18.96
N TYR A 144 -11.90 2.27 20.26
CA TYR A 144 -12.14 0.91 20.77
C TYR A 144 -13.53 0.38 20.42
N GLU A 145 -14.56 1.23 20.35
CA GLU A 145 -15.88 0.85 19.88
C GLU A 145 -15.87 0.44 18.42
N ASP A 146 -15.21 1.22 17.56
CA ASP A 146 -15.07 0.93 16.13
C ASP A 146 -14.22 -0.31 15.89
N LYS A 147 -13.09 -0.48 16.60
CA LYS A 147 -12.21 -1.64 16.46
C LYS A 147 -12.94 -2.95 16.76
N ALA A 148 -13.89 -2.95 17.69
CA ALA A 148 -14.73 -4.11 18.01
C ALA A 148 -15.90 -4.29 17.03
N SER A 149 -16.14 -3.35 16.13
CA SER A 149 -17.27 -3.36 15.22
C SER A 149 -17.11 -4.30 14.04
N LYS A 150 -18.23 -4.80 13.51
CA LYS A 150 -18.23 -5.58 12.27
C LYS A 150 -17.70 -4.77 11.07
N LEU A 151 -17.86 -3.44 11.10
CA LEU A 151 -17.44 -2.57 10.00
C LEU A 151 -15.94 -2.67 9.75
N VAL A 152 -15.11 -2.56 10.79
CA VAL A 152 -13.64 -2.62 10.66
C VAL A 152 -13.20 -3.98 10.17
N HIS A 153 -13.81 -5.07 10.65
CA HIS A 153 -13.51 -6.43 10.17
C HIS A 153 -13.87 -6.58 8.68
N GLN A 154 -15.02 -6.08 8.25
CA GLN A 154 -15.42 -6.10 6.85
C GLN A 154 -14.50 -5.27 5.95
N GLU A 155 -14.07 -4.09 6.41
CA GLU A 155 -13.09 -3.27 5.68
C GLU A 155 -11.73 -3.97 5.55
N TYR A 156 -11.29 -4.68 6.58
CA TYR A 156 -10.10 -5.51 6.51
C TYR A 156 -10.28 -6.70 5.54
N GLU A 157 -11.43 -7.37 5.55
CA GLU A 157 -11.73 -8.47 4.61
C GLU A 157 -11.73 -7.99 3.16
N LYS A 158 -12.23 -6.79 2.88
CA LYS A 158 -12.13 -6.16 1.54
C LYS A 158 -10.68 -5.98 1.11
N ASP A 159 -9.80 -5.56 2.02
CA ASP A 159 -8.37 -5.42 1.73
C ASP A 159 -7.74 -6.77 1.34
N GLN A 160 -8.16 -7.87 2.01
CA GLN A 160 -7.69 -9.22 1.64
C GLN A 160 -8.22 -9.64 0.25
N GLN A 161 -9.46 -9.28 -0.10
CA GLN A 161 -10.04 -9.53 -1.42
C GLN A 161 -9.29 -8.75 -2.50
N ILE A 162 -9.01 -7.47 -2.28
CA ILE A 162 -8.21 -6.63 -3.18
C ILE A 162 -6.82 -7.26 -3.41
N ALA A 163 -6.18 -7.75 -2.35
CA ALA A 163 -4.89 -8.44 -2.47
C ALA A 163 -4.99 -9.69 -3.35
N GLN A 164 -6.06 -10.46 -3.20
CA GLN A 164 -6.32 -11.65 -4.02
C GLN A 164 -6.58 -11.28 -5.48
N GLU A 165 -7.42 -10.29 -5.75
CA GLU A 165 -7.73 -9.79 -7.10
C GLU A 165 -6.48 -9.27 -7.82
N MET A 166 -5.60 -8.58 -7.08
CA MET A 166 -4.33 -8.08 -7.58
C MET A 166 -3.20 -9.11 -7.53
N MET A 167 -3.49 -10.38 -7.23
CA MET A 167 -2.53 -11.49 -7.17
C MET A 167 -1.34 -11.22 -6.22
N VAL A 168 -1.57 -10.46 -5.14
CA VAL A 168 -0.56 -10.17 -4.14
C VAL A 168 -0.48 -11.32 -3.14
N GLU A 169 0.71 -11.88 -2.97
CA GLU A 169 0.96 -13.01 -2.07
C GLU A 169 1.87 -12.68 -0.89
N MET A 170 2.61 -11.58 -0.96
CA MET A 170 3.61 -11.15 0.04
C MET A 170 3.57 -9.66 0.25
N ASN A 171 4.15 -9.20 1.36
CA ASN A 171 4.36 -7.79 1.64
C ASN A 171 5.84 -7.50 2.01
N PRO A 172 6.37 -6.30 1.70
CA PRO A 172 5.70 -5.26 0.90
C PRO A 172 5.53 -5.66 -0.56
N SER A 173 4.41 -5.28 -1.15
CA SER A 173 4.18 -5.32 -2.58
C SER A 173 3.50 -4.02 -3.00
N LEU A 174 3.93 -3.44 -4.12
CA LEU A 174 3.36 -2.22 -4.67
C LEU A 174 2.79 -2.51 -6.05
N VAL A 175 1.50 -2.26 -6.22
CA VAL A 175 0.81 -2.36 -7.51
C VAL A 175 0.56 -0.95 -8.03
N ILE A 176 0.96 -0.68 -9.26
CA ILE A 176 0.89 0.63 -9.91
C ILE A 176 0.02 0.53 -11.15
N PHE A 177 -1.02 1.34 -11.21
CA PHE A 177 -1.86 1.53 -12.39
C PHE A 177 -1.70 2.94 -12.94
N ASP A 178 -1.77 3.05 -14.27
CA ASP A 178 -1.79 4.32 -14.98
C ASP A 178 -3.23 4.58 -15.46
N ASN A 179 -3.78 5.77 -15.20
CA ASN A 179 -5.13 6.12 -15.66
C ASN A 179 -5.30 6.11 -17.17
N LEU A 180 -4.20 6.20 -17.93
CA LEU A 180 -4.22 6.14 -19.39
C LEU A 180 -4.24 4.69 -19.91
N ASN A 181 -3.92 3.72 -19.05
CA ASN A 181 -3.96 2.29 -19.39
C ASN A 181 -4.40 1.45 -18.19
N GLN A 182 -5.69 1.50 -17.87
CA GLN A 182 -6.27 0.82 -16.71
C GLN A 182 -6.37 -0.70 -16.83
N GLN A 183 -6.05 -1.27 -18.00
CA GLN A 183 -6.15 -2.72 -18.21
C GLN A 183 -4.99 -3.49 -17.60
N TYR A 184 -3.88 -2.81 -17.32
CA TYR A 184 -2.66 -3.44 -16.83
C TYR A 184 -2.10 -2.68 -15.64
N GLY A 185 -1.63 -3.45 -14.66
CA GLY A 185 -0.85 -2.92 -13.54
C GLY A 185 0.53 -3.56 -13.51
N VAL A 186 1.45 -2.88 -12.88
CA VAL A 186 2.79 -3.42 -12.59
C VAL A 186 2.89 -3.68 -11.10
N ILE A 187 3.28 -4.90 -10.74
CA ILE A 187 3.54 -5.26 -9.35
C ILE A 187 5.04 -5.30 -9.09
N LEU A 188 5.48 -4.56 -8.07
CA LEU A 188 6.81 -4.60 -7.51
C LEU A 188 6.78 -5.36 -6.18
N HIS A 189 7.78 -6.22 -5.96
CA HIS A 189 7.92 -6.99 -4.73
C HIS A 189 9.26 -6.71 -4.08
N GLN A 190 9.31 -6.66 -2.77
CA GLN A 190 10.52 -6.54 -1.96
C GLN A 190 11.39 -5.33 -2.37
N ASN A 191 12.35 -4.94 -1.62
CA ASN A 191 13.37 -3.91 -1.91
C ASN A 191 12.93 -2.80 -2.89
N ILE A 192 11.66 -2.33 -2.73
CA ILE A 192 11.06 -1.30 -3.58
C ILE A 192 11.72 0.04 -3.21
N THR A 193 12.29 0.73 -4.22
CA THR A 193 12.91 2.05 -4.06
C THR A 193 12.18 3.11 -4.87
N ALA A 194 12.35 4.38 -4.50
CA ALA A 194 11.77 5.50 -5.22
C ALA A 194 12.16 5.51 -6.70
N GLU A 195 13.43 5.19 -7.00
CA GLU A 195 13.96 5.13 -8.36
C GLU A 195 13.32 4.00 -9.18
N MET A 196 13.03 2.84 -8.55
CA MET A 196 12.30 1.76 -9.22
C MET A 196 10.87 2.18 -9.57
N ILE A 197 10.20 2.89 -8.67
CA ILE A 197 8.84 3.39 -8.89
C ILE A 197 8.84 4.42 -10.02
N GLU A 198 9.78 5.37 -10.01
CA GLU A 198 9.96 6.38 -11.08
C GLU A 198 10.17 5.68 -12.43
N HIS A 199 11.10 4.73 -12.49
CA HIS A 199 11.37 3.99 -13.72
C HIS A 199 10.14 3.26 -14.26
N VAL A 200 9.33 2.63 -13.40
CA VAL A 200 8.08 1.99 -13.81
C VAL A 200 7.08 3.03 -14.33
N CYS A 201 6.87 4.13 -13.61
CA CYS A 201 5.94 5.18 -14.03
C CYS A 201 6.32 5.80 -15.36
N ASP A 202 7.62 6.04 -15.61
CA ASP A 202 8.10 6.63 -16.86
C ASP A 202 7.93 5.68 -18.06
N ASN A 203 8.08 4.37 -17.84
CA ASN A 203 8.11 3.38 -18.91
C ASN A 203 6.81 2.60 -19.10
N LEU A 204 5.80 2.79 -18.25
CA LEU A 204 4.56 2.00 -18.25
C LEU A 204 3.80 2.05 -19.60
N HIS A 205 4.05 3.08 -20.45
CA HIS A 205 3.49 3.19 -21.79
C HIS A 205 4.31 2.48 -22.89
N HIS A 206 5.61 2.25 -22.68
CA HIS A 206 6.50 1.78 -23.74
C HIS A 206 6.70 0.26 -23.76
N ASP A 207 6.44 -0.43 -22.65
CA ASP A 207 6.92 -1.81 -22.47
C ASP A 207 5.84 -2.90 -22.45
N LEU A 208 4.55 -2.56 -22.60
CA LEU A 208 3.50 -3.59 -22.60
C LEU A 208 3.62 -4.57 -23.78
N ASP A 209 4.20 -4.14 -24.89
CA ASP A 209 4.45 -4.99 -26.06
C ASP A 209 5.76 -5.84 -25.95
N LYS A 210 6.60 -5.53 -24.97
CA LYS A 210 7.95 -6.11 -24.83
C LYS A 210 8.18 -6.93 -23.56
N CYS A 211 7.19 -7.00 -22.66
CA CYS A 211 7.37 -7.78 -21.43
C CYS A 211 7.39 -9.28 -21.76
N PRO A 212 8.52 -9.99 -21.59
CA PRO A 212 8.60 -11.41 -21.92
C PRO A 212 7.71 -12.19 -20.95
N LYS A 213 6.76 -12.95 -21.51
CA LYS A 213 6.01 -13.96 -20.80
C LYS A 213 7.00 -14.88 -20.09
N LYS A 214 7.08 -14.79 -18.74
CA LYS A 214 7.78 -15.73 -17.85
C LYS A 214 9.17 -16.18 -18.34
N THR A 215 10.20 -15.45 -18.00
CA THR A 215 11.55 -16.03 -17.91
C THR A 215 12.03 -15.95 -16.46
N HIS A 216 12.37 -17.13 -15.93
CA HIS A 216 12.96 -17.30 -14.61
C HIS A 216 14.28 -16.53 -14.49
N ARG A 217 14.41 -15.79 -13.42
CA ARG A 217 15.57 -15.27 -12.69
C ARG A 217 15.65 -13.74 -12.60
N HIS A 218 15.53 -13.27 -11.36
CA HIS A 218 15.96 -11.94 -10.88
C HIS A 218 15.23 -10.68 -11.40
N GLN A 219 13.92 -10.72 -11.64
CA GLN A 219 13.15 -9.48 -11.81
C GLN A 219 12.13 -9.31 -10.69
N SER A 220 12.30 -8.25 -9.90
CA SER A 220 11.39 -7.84 -8.82
C SER A 220 10.07 -7.23 -9.34
N CYS A 221 9.83 -7.30 -10.65
CA CYS A 221 8.69 -6.66 -11.31
C CYS A 221 7.91 -7.69 -12.15
N CYS A 222 6.59 -7.73 -11.98
CA CYS A 222 5.67 -8.51 -12.80
C CYS A 222 4.56 -7.61 -13.34
N VAL A 223 4.12 -7.84 -14.58
CA VAL A 223 2.92 -7.18 -15.14
C VAL A 223 1.71 -8.04 -14.80
N ILE A 224 0.68 -7.42 -14.25
CA ILE A 224 -0.61 -8.05 -14.00
C ILE A 224 -1.67 -7.44 -14.91
N GLN A 225 -2.50 -8.30 -15.50
CA GLN A 225 -3.67 -7.88 -16.26
C GLN A 225 -4.89 -7.96 -15.34
N MET A 226 -5.62 -6.84 -15.21
CA MET A 226 -6.90 -6.85 -14.52
C MET A 226 -7.93 -7.58 -15.39
N VAL A 227 -8.54 -8.62 -14.83
CA VAL A 227 -9.70 -9.29 -15.46
C VAL A 227 -10.93 -8.60 -14.89
N HIS A 228 -11.67 -7.91 -15.74
CA HIS A 228 -12.96 -7.29 -15.42
C HIS A 228 -14.08 -8.31 -15.39
#